data_f26a0b4e7a52d7146b7d9ad78df9b33d
#
_entry.id   f26a0b4e7a52d7146b7d9ad78df9b33d
#
_cell.length_a   1.000
_cell.length_b   1.000
_cell.length_c   1.000
_cell.angle_alpha   90.00
_cell.angle_beta   90.00
_cell.angle_gamma   90.00
#
_symmetry.space_group_name_H-M   'P 1'
#
loop_
_entity.id
_entity.type
_entity.pdbx_description
1 polymer ?
#
loop_
_entity_poly.entity_id
_entity_poly.type
_entity_poly.pdbx_seq_one_letter_code
_entity_poly.pdbx_strand_id
1 'polypeptide(L)'
;MNPFTPYIETLQSAHMEDEFQKYQQAFRDHQRIIILGNGGSSSVASHISQDYMKFEGKKVSILSDPSMITMLSNDFGYENAYQKFLEYYVEDNTLVVIISSSGESTNMINCMNHCEEHGISYSVLTGFHPHNTLRRNAQYAKWNYHVDSDSYGVVECVHQIFLHGVV
;
A
#
# COMPACT_ATOMS: atom_id res chain seq x y z
N MET A 1 -5.03 -13.24 29.60
CA MET A 1 -4.05 -12.53 28.76
C MET A 1 -4.79 -11.39 28.06
N ASN A 2 -4.23 -10.18 28.01
CA ASN A 2 -4.86 -9.06 27.31
C ASN A 2 -4.82 -9.34 25.78
N PRO A 3 -5.97 -9.40 25.08
CA PRO A 3 -5.99 -9.69 23.65
C PRO A 3 -5.33 -8.59 22.78
N PHE A 4 -5.07 -7.42 23.34
CA PHE A 4 -4.43 -6.32 22.65
C PHE A 4 -2.90 -6.32 22.76
N THR A 5 -2.32 -7.18 23.59
CA THR A 5 -0.86 -7.26 23.80
C THR A 5 -0.08 -7.38 22.47
N PRO A 6 -0.43 -8.27 21.52
CA PRO A 6 0.31 -8.38 20.26
C PRO A 6 0.34 -7.10 19.43
N TYR A 7 -0.76 -6.33 19.44
CA TYR A 7 -0.85 -5.05 18.73
C TYR A 7 0.09 -4.00 19.35
N ILE A 8 0.07 -3.90 20.67
CA ILE A 8 0.87 -2.93 21.42
C ILE A 8 2.35 -3.23 21.26
N GLU A 9 2.75 -4.49 21.44
CA GLU A 9 4.14 -4.92 21.33
C GLU A 9 4.69 -4.71 19.91
N THR A 10 3.93 -5.10 18.88
CA THR A 10 4.34 -4.88 17.48
C THR A 10 4.48 -3.39 17.17
N LEU A 11 3.55 -2.55 17.63
CA LEU A 11 3.61 -1.11 17.42
C LEU A 11 4.80 -0.47 18.14
N GLN A 12 5.12 -0.91 19.37
CA GLN A 12 6.26 -0.42 20.14
C GLN A 12 7.61 -0.84 19.54
N SER A 13 7.68 -2.02 18.93
CA SER A 13 8.90 -2.53 18.29
C SER A 13 9.08 -2.02 16.85
N ALA A 14 8.05 -1.43 16.26
CA ALA A 14 8.11 -0.92 14.89
C ALA A 14 9.09 0.27 14.79
N HIS A 15 10.15 0.10 14.02
CA HIS A 15 11.09 1.18 13.69
C HIS A 15 10.46 2.13 12.68
N MET A 16 9.70 3.10 13.16
CA MET A 16 8.91 3.99 12.31
C MET A 16 9.66 5.25 11.86
N GLU A 17 10.63 5.75 12.63
CA GLU A 17 11.16 7.11 12.47
C GLU A 17 11.80 7.36 11.09
N ASP A 18 12.79 6.60 10.71
CA ASP A 18 13.50 6.81 9.43
C ASP A 18 12.61 6.48 8.22
N GLU A 19 11.87 5.39 8.30
CA GLU A 19 10.99 4.95 7.23
C GLU A 19 9.79 5.88 7.07
N PHE A 20 9.29 6.42 8.17
CA PHE A 20 8.21 7.38 8.18
C PHE A 20 8.63 8.71 7.51
N GLN A 21 9.83 9.22 7.79
CA GLN A 21 10.34 10.44 7.17
C GLN A 21 10.48 10.31 5.65
N LYS A 22 10.94 9.16 5.16
CA LYS A 22 11.01 8.86 3.72
C LYS A 22 9.62 8.86 3.09
N TYR A 23 8.66 8.24 3.75
CA TYR A 23 7.28 8.22 3.27
C TYR A 23 6.66 9.62 3.27
N GLN A 24 6.83 10.40 4.36
CA GLN A 24 6.35 11.78 4.42
C GLN A 24 6.93 12.65 3.30
N GLN A 25 8.20 12.46 2.96
CA GLN A 25 8.82 13.20 1.87
C GLN A 25 8.20 12.80 0.53
N ALA A 26 8.10 11.50 0.24
CA ALA A 26 7.45 11.02 -0.97
C ALA A 26 5.98 11.49 -1.06
N PHE A 27 5.26 11.48 0.05
CA PHE A 27 3.88 11.99 0.13
C PHE A 27 3.79 13.49 -0.18
N ARG A 28 4.69 14.31 0.37
CA ARG A 28 4.74 15.75 0.10
C ARG A 28 5.03 16.06 -1.36
N ASP A 29 5.96 15.32 -1.94
CA ASP A 29 6.44 15.55 -3.32
C ASP A 29 5.42 15.19 -4.40
N HIS A 30 4.38 14.41 -4.06
CA HIS A 30 3.39 13.93 -5.02
C HIS A 30 1.99 14.48 -4.69
N GLN A 31 1.32 15.05 -5.69
CA GLN A 31 -0.04 15.57 -5.55
C GLN A 31 -1.09 14.47 -5.75
N ARG A 32 -0.77 13.46 -6.56
CA ARG A 32 -1.65 12.31 -6.81
C ARG A 32 -1.16 11.09 -6.08
N ILE A 33 -2.06 10.41 -5.42
CA ILE A 33 -1.78 9.17 -4.68
C ILE A 33 -2.74 8.08 -5.18
N ILE A 34 -2.21 6.92 -5.52
CA ILE A 34 -3.02 5.73 -5.78
C ILE A 34 -2.69 4.72 -4.68
N ILE A 35 -3.71 4.25 -3.96
CA ILE A 35 -3.50 3.26 -2.88
C ILE A 35 -4.16 1.95 -3.29
N LEU A 36 -3.40 0.86 -3.31
CA LEU A 36 -3.82 -0.46 -3.75
C LEU A 36 -3.65 -1.51 -2.66
N GLY A 37 -4.59 -2.43 -2.58
CA GLY A 37 -4.53 -3.57 -1.66
C GLY A 37 -5.71 -4.51 -1.86
N ASN A 38 -5.61 -5.73 -1.35
CA ASN A 38 -6.68 -6.72 -1.35
C ASN A 38 -7.36 -6.80 0.04
N GLY A 39 -8.63 -7.16 0.11
CA GLY A 39 -9.32 -7.45 1.36
C GLY A 39 -9.20 -6.35 2.43
N GLY A 40 -8.66 -6.68 3.60
CA GLY A 40 -8.43 -5.72 4.68
C GLY A 40 -7.48 -4.59 4.29
N SER A 41 -6.45 -4.86 3.50
CA SER A 41 -5.58 -3.82 2.93
C SER A 41 -6.34 -2.86 2.00
N SER A 42 -7.36 -3.33 1.27
CA SER A 42 -8.25 -2.46 0.49
C SER A 42 -9.13 -1.59 1.39
N SER A 43 -9.56 -2.11 2.53
CA SER A 43 -10.31 -1.34 3.54
C SER A 43 -9.45 -0.22 4.13
N VAL A 44 -8.18 -0.52 4.44
CA VAL A 44 -7.19 0.49 4.86
C VAL A 44 -7.02 1.55 3.78
N ALA A 45 -6.80 1.14 2.52
CA ALA A 45 -6.67 2.06 1.39
C ALA A 45 -7.88 2.99 1.26
N SER A 46 -9.10 2.44 1.37
CA SER A 46 -10.35 3.20 1.28
C SER A 46 -10.48 4.22 2.41
N HIS A 47 -10.15 3.83 3.64
CA HIS A 47 -10.21 4.74 4.78
C HIS A 47 -9.18 5.87 4.67
N ILE A 48 -7.93 5.52 4.45
CA ILE A 48 -6.82 6.49 4.35
C ILE A 48 -7.01 7.46 3.19
N SER A 49 -7.60 7.03 2.07
CA SER A 49 -7.85 7.90 0.92
C SER A 49 -8.70 9.13 1.28
N GLN A 50 -9.66 8.95 2.19
CA GLN A 50 -10.54 10.05 2.63
C GLN A 50 -9.76 11.08 3.47
N ASP A 51 -8.88 10.63 4.36
CA ASP A 51 -8.09 11.49 5.20
C ASP A 51 -7.07 12.30 4.38
N TYR A 52 -6.41 11.64 3.43
CA TYR A 52 -5.45 12.32 2.54
C TYR A 52 -6.14 13.37 1.65
N MET A 53 -7.37 13.11 1.19
CA MET A 53 -8.15 14.11 0.47
C MET A 53 -8.59 15.25 1.38
N LYS A 54 -9.13 14.92 2.55
CA LYS A 54 -9.77 15.90 3.45
C LYS A 54 -8.77 16.81 4.14
N PHE A 55 -7.68 16.26 4.65
CA PHE A 55 -6.74 16.99 5.49
C PHE A 55 -5.54 17.54 4.71
N GLU A 56 -5.10 16.83 3.66
CA GLU A 56 -3.91 17.16 2.90
C GLU A 56 -4.19 17.67 1.46
N GLY A 57 -5.46 17.66 1.06
CA GLY A 57 -5.88 18.15 -0.27
C GLY A 57 -5.33 17.30 -1.44
N LYS A 58 -4.88 16.07 -1.17
CA LYS A 58 -4.35 15.17 -2.20
C LYS A 58 -5.45 14.67 -3.13
N LYS A 59 -5.09 14.35 -4.38
CA LYS A 59 -5.97 13.64 -5.32
C LYS A 59 -5.72 12.15 -5.14
N VAL A 60 -6.64 11.45 -4.48
CA VAL A 60 -6.44 10.03 -4.17
C VAL A 60 -7.39 9.15 -4.98
N SER A 61 -6.86 8.08 -5.57
CA SER A 61 -7.62 7.05 -6.27
C SER A 61 -7.38 5.68 -5.65
N ILE A 62 -8.42 4.88 -5.63
CA ILE A 62 -8.39 3.48 -5.18
C ILE A 62 -9.23 2.64 -6.14
N LEU A 63 -8.92 1.35 -6.27
CA LEU A 63 -9.78 0.42 -7.02
C LEU A 63 -10.77 -0.22 -6.06
N SER A 64 -11.97 0.36 -5.93
CA SER A 64 -13.02 -0.10 -5.01
C SER A 64 -14.41 -0.24 -5.65
N ASP A 65 -14.60 0.23 -6.87
CA ASP A 65 -15.88 0.08 -7.58
C ASP A 65 -16.05 -1.38 -8.04
N PRO A 66 -17.14 -2.08 -7.61
CA PRO A 66 -17.35 -3.47 -7.96
C PRO A 66 -17.47 -3.73 -9.47
N SER A 67 -18.06 -2.82 -10.24
CA SER A 67 -18.20 -2.98 -11.68
C SER A 67 -16.84 -2.86 -12.38
N MET A 68 -16.01 -1.95 -11.94
CA MET A 68 -14.65 -1.81 -12.46
C MET A 68 -13.78 -3.02 -12.11
N ILE A 69 -13.82 -3.48 -10.86
CA ILE A 69 -13.06 -4.68 -10.44
C ILE A 69 -13.47 -5.90 -11.26
N THR A 70 -14.79 -6.13 -11.42
CA THR A 70 -15.29 -7.29 -12.16
C THR A 70 -14.99 -7.20 -13.65
N MET A 71 -15.10 -6.03 -14.27
CA MET A 71 -14.73 -5.80 -15.67
C MET A 71 -13.24 -6.07 -15.88
N LEU A 72 -12.36 -5.43 -15.11
CA LEU A 72 -10.91 -5.61 -15.25
C LEU A 72 -10.50 -7.07 -14.99
N SER A 73 -11.13 -7.73 -14.01
CA SER A 73 -10.83 -9.13 -13.71
C SER A 73 -11.32 -10.09 -14.81
N ASN A 74 -12.50 -9.81 -15.41
CA ASN A 74 -13.03 -10.61 -16.50
C ASN A 74 -12.20 -10.51 -17.78
N ASP A 75 -11.74 -9.31 -18.10
CA ASP A 75 -11.09 -9.03 -19.37
C ASP A 75 -9.58 -9.31 -19.35
N PHE A 76 -8.93 -9.14 -18.19
CA PHE A 76 -7.46 -9.22 -18.05
C PHE A 76 -6.97 -10.25 -17.02
N GLY A 77 -7.87 -10.90 -16.28
CA GLY A 77 -7.54 -11.75 -15.14
C GLY A 77 -7.34 -10.92 -13.86
N TYR A 78 -7.71 -11.48 -12.71
CA TYR A 78 -7.60 -10.79 -11.42
C TYR A 78 -6.16 -10.41 -11.08
N GLU A 79 -5.20 -11.22 -11.49
CA GLU A 79 -3.76 -10.97 -11.31
C GLU A 79 -3.27 -9.71 -12.03
N ASN A 80 -3.95 -9.26 -13.07
CA ASN A 80 -3.60 -8.09 -13.88
C ASN A 80 -4.56 -6.90 -13.67
N ALA A 81 -5.70 -7.12 -13.02
CA ALA A 81 -6.75 -6.10 -12.87
C ALA A 81 -6.24 -4.79 -12.25
N TYR A 82 -5.43 -4.87 -11.20
CA TYR A 82 -4.88 -3.71 -10.51
C TYR A 82 -3.79 -3.01 -11.34
N GLN A 83 -2.97 -3.76 -12.06
CA GLN A 83 -2.01 -3.20 -13.02
C GLN A 83 -2.76 -2.43 -14.12
N LYS A 84 -3.82 -3.02 -14.69
CA LYS A 84 -4.65 -2.33 -15.70
C LYS A 84 -5.31 -1.06 -15.16
N PHE A 85 -5.73 -1.08 -13.90
CA PHE A 85 -6.19 0.14 -13.23
C PHE A 85 -5.09 1.22 -13.21
N LEU A 86 -3.85 0.87 -12.88
CA LEU A 86 -2.72 1.81 -12.92
C LEU A 86 -2.52 2.40 -14.32
N GLU A 87 -2.59 1.59 -15.38
CA GLU A 87 -2.43 2.06 -16.77
C GLU A 87 -3.45 3.14 -17.16
N TYR A 88 -4.66 3.13 -16.57
CA TYR A 88 -5.68 4.14 -16.81
C TYR A 88 -5.61 5.37 -15.89
N TYR A 89 -5.07 5.21 -14.68
CA TYR A 89 -5.19 6.22 -13.63
C TYR A 89 -3.89 6.92 -13.26
N VAL A 90 -2.73 6.36 -13.62
CA VAL A 90 -1.44 7.01 -13.39
C VAL A 90 -1.31 8.23 -14.28
N GLU A 91 -0.96 9.34 -13.68
CA GLU A 91 -0.62 10.59 -14.35
C GLU A 91 0.74 11.07 -13.83
N ASP A 92 1.24 12.15 -14.42
CA ASP A 92 2.45 12.81 -13.93
C ASP A 92 2.33 13.13 -12.44
N ASN A 93 3.44 12.96 -11.71
CA ASN A 93 3.51 13.21 -10.28
C ASN A 93 2.55 12.33 -9.44
N THR A 94 2.39 11.04 -9.81
CA THR A 94 1.65 10.03 -9.04
C THR A 94 2.60 9.22 -8.16
N LEU A 95 2.23 9.04 -6.89
CA LEU A 95 2.81 8.05 -5.98
C LEU A 95 1.84 6.88 -5.84
N VAL A 96 2.30 5.67 -6.12
CA VAL A 96 1.54 4.43 -5.91
C VAL A 96 1.93 3.83 -4.56
N VAL A 97 0.95 3.58 -3.69
CA VAL A 97 1.13 2.91 -2.40
C VAL A 97 0.52 1.52 -2.47
N ILE A 98 1.35 0.49 -2.38
CA ILE A 98 0.95 -0.92 -2.51
C ILE A 98 0.96 -1.58 -1.14
N ILE A 99 -0.21 -2.05 -0.69
CA ILE A 99 -0.38 -2.68 0.62
C ILE A 99 -0.67 -4.18 0.43
N SER A 100 0.20 -5.03 0.97
CA SER A 100 0.03 -6.49 0.94
C SER A 100 0.60 -7.13 2.19
N SER A 101 -0.26 -7.54 3.14
CA SER A 101 0.20 -8.13 4.41
C SER A 101 1.12 -9.33 4.21
N SER A 102 0.81 -10.24 3.29
CA SER A 102 1.67 -11.39 2.97
C SER A 102 2.87 -11.04 2.09
N GLY A 103 2.74 -9.99 1.27
CA GLY A 103 3.73 -9.65 0.24
C GLY A 103 3.83 -10.65 -0.92
N GLU A 104 2.87 -11.60 -1.02
CA GLU A 104 2.85 -12.68 -2.03
C GLU A 104 1.67 -12.59 -3.01
N SER A 105 0.84 -11.56 -2.91
CA SER A 105 -0.30 -11.37 -3.81
C SER A 105 0.17 -11.01 -5.22
N THR A 106 -0.08 -11.87 -6.20
CA THR A 106 0.40 -11.72 -7.58
C THR A 106 -0.02 -10.39 -8.20
N ASN A 107 -1.26 -9.96 -7.99
CA ASN A 107 -1.74 -8.67 -8.50
C ASN A 107 -0.99 -7.45 -7.91
N MET A 108 -0.55 -7.52 -6.66
CA MET A 108 0.26 -6.46 -6.03
C MET A 108 1.71 -6.50 -6.53
N ILE A 109 2.26 -7.69 -6.76
CA ILE A 109 3.59 -7.86 -7.37
C ILE A 109 3.59 -7.32 -8.80
N ASN A 110 2.54 -7.60 -9.59
CA ASN A 110 2.41 -7.08 -10.94
C ASN A 110 2.31 -5.54 -10.96
N CYS A 111 1.63 -4.94 -9.98
CA CYS A 111 1.61 -3.48 -9.84
C CYS A 111 3.01 -2.90 -9.56
N MET A 112 3.77 -3.53 -8.68
CA MET A 112 5.15 -3.11 -8.39
C MET A 112 6.03 -3.20 -9.65
N ASN A 113 6.00 -4.34 -10.35
CA ASN A 113 6.75 -4.53 -11.59
C ASN A 113 6.39 -3.46 -12.62
N HIS A 114 5.10 -3.19 -12.81
CA HIS A 114 4.63 -2.13 -13.71
C HIS A 114 5.17 -0.76 -13.32
N CYS A 115 5.20 -0.42 -12.03
CA CYS A 115 5.77 0.84 -11.55
C CYS A 115 7.27 0.94 -11.88
N GLU A 116 8.03 -0.14 -11.69
CA GLU A 116 9.46 -0.17 -12.02
C GLU A 116 9.73 -0.05 -13.51
N GLU A 117 9.00 -0.81 -14.33
CA GLU A 117 9.13 -0.78 -15.80
C GLU A 117 8.84 0.59 -16.40
N HIS A 118 7.94 1.37 -15.81
CA HIS A 118 7.51 2.67 -16.32
C HIS A 118 8.07 3.87 -15.54
N GLY A 119 8.94 3.64 -14.55
CA GLY A 119 9.54 4.70 -13.74
C GLY A 119 8.54 5.45 -12.86
N ILE A 120 7.44 4.80 -12.47
CA ILE A 120 6.40 5.36 -11.61
C ILE A 120 6.88 5.32 -10.15
N SER A 121 6.79 6.42 -9.42
CA SER A 121 7.11 6.45 -7.99
C SER A 121 6.18 5.55 -7.20
N TYR A 122 6.72 4.66 -6.39
CA TYR A 122 5.91 3.76 -5.58
C TYR A 122 6.51 3.49 -4.19
N SER A 123 5.67 3.02 -3.29
CA SER A 123 6.01 2.56 -1.94
C SER A 123 5.28 1.25 -1.64
N VAL A 124 5.84 0.40 -0.79
CA VAL A 124 5.24 -0.88 -0.39
C VAL A 124 5.14 -1.02 1.12
N LEU A 125 4.02 -1.59 1.58
CA LEU A 125 3.78 -1.97 2.96
C LEU A 125 3.53 -3.47 3.02
N THR A 126 4.33 -4.18 3.80
CA THR A 126 4.25 -5.64 3.92
C THR A 126 4.28 -6.10 5.38
N GLY A 127 4.03 -7.36 5.60
CA GLY A 127 4.16 -8.05 6.88
C GLY A 127 4.58 -9.50 6.66
N PHE A 128 4.26 -10.37 7.61
CA PHE A 128 4.52 -11.80 7.57
C PHE A 128 6.00 -12.11 7.41
N HIS A 129 6.35 -12.87 6.39
CA HIS A 129 7.74 -13.27 6.19
C HIS A 129 8.63 -12.09 5.76
N PRO A 130 9.75 -11.82 6.46
CA PRO A 130 10.59 -10.64 6.18
C PRO A 130 11.25 -10.65 4.80
N HIS A 131 11.27 -11.80 4.13
CA HIS A 131 11.78 -11.95 2.76
C HIS A 131 10.66 -12.29 1.77
N ASN A 132 9.44 -11.78 2.00
CA ASN A 132 8.36 -11.94 1.03
C ASN A 132 8.71 -11.31 -0.33
N THR A 133 8.05 -11.78 -1.38
CA THR A 133 8.40 -11.44 -2.76
C THR A 133 8.28 -9.94 -3.05
N LEU A 134 7.20 -9.30 -2.62
CA LEU A 134 6.99 -7.87 -2.84
C LEU A 134 8.08 -7.05 -2.17
N ARG A 135 8.36 -7.30 -0.87
CA ARG A 135 9.38 -6.58 -0.12
C ARG A 135 10.78 -6.74 -0.71
N ARG A 136 11.16 -7.99 -1.06
CA ARG A 136 12.49 -8.29 -1.57
C ARG A 136 12.76 -7.67 -2.93
N ASN A 137 11.74 -7.60 -3.78
CA ASN A 137 11.89 -7.12 -5.14
C ASN A 137 11.70 -5.60 -5.27
N ALA A 138 11.05 -4.94 -4.33
CA ALA A 138 10.79 -3.49 -4.33
C ALA A 138 12.06 -2.66 -4.05
N GLN A 139 13.09 -2.81 -4.87
CA GLN A 139 14.40 -2.18 -4.66
C GLN A 139 14.41 -0.68 -4.97
N TYR A 140 13.51 -0.22 -5.83
CA TYR A 140 13.37 1.18 -6.22
C TYR A 140 12.20 1.90 -5.53
N ALA A 141 11.55 1.23 -4.58
CA ALA A 141 10.50 1.84 -3.78
C ALA A 141 11.02 3.09 -3.05
N LYS A 142 10.23 4.15 -3.06
CA LYS A 142 10.51 5.35 -2.26
C LYS A 142 10.54 5.01 -0.78
N TRP A 143 9.80 3.99 -0.41
CA TRP A 143 9.73 3.47 0.92
C TRP A 143 9.23 2.01 0.92
N ASN A 144 9.85 1.15 1.71
CA ASN A 144 9.58 -0.28 1.77
C ASN A 144 9.44 -0.68 3.25
N TYR A 145 8.21 -0.60 3.77
CA TYR A 145 7.89 -0.81 5.16
C TYR A 145 7.44 -2.25 5.44
N HIS A 146 7.95 -2.82 6.52
CA HIS A 146 7.61 -4.17 6.93
C HIS A 146 7.18 -4.21 8.40
N VAL A 147 6.07 -4.87 8.67
CA VAL A 147 5.58 -5.16 10.02
C VAL A 147 5.93 -6.60 10.36
N ASP A 148 6.75 -6.79 11.37
CA ASP A 148 7.19 -8.13 11.82
C ASP A 148 6.07 -8.81 12.63
N SER A 149 5.09 -9.36 11.92
CA SER A 149 3.97 -10.13 12.46
C SER A 149 3.35 -11.00 11.38
N ASP A 150 2.90 -12.20 11.73
CA ASP A 150 2.17 -13.13 10.86
C ASP A 150 0.63 -13.05 11.05
N SER A 151 0.16 -12.10 11.85
CA SER A 151 -1.26 -11.85 12.10
C SER A 151 -1.79 -10.75 11.17
N TYR A 152 -2.77 -11.08 10.31
CA TYR A 152 -3.44 -10.10 9.45
C TYR A 152 -3.94 -8.88 10.23
N GLY A 153 -4.64 -9.12 11.37
CA GLY A 153 -5.18 -8.02 12.16
C GLY A 153 -4.11 -7.08 12.69
N VAL A 154 -2.98 -7.61 13.18
CA VAL A 154 -1.86 -6.80 13.67
C VAL A 154 -1.24 -6.02 12.53
N VAL A 155 -0.89 -6.67 11.42
CA VAL A 155 -0.25 -6.04 10.26
C VAL A 155 -1.11 -4.93 9.68
N GLU A 156 -2.39 -5.20 9.44
CA GLU A 156 -3.33 -4.22 8.87
C GLU A 156 -3.54 -3.02 9.79
N CYS A 157 -3.67 -3.25 11.11
CA CYS A 157 -3.77 -2.15 12.09
C CYS A 157 -2.50 -1.28 12.10
N VAL A 158 -1.32 -1.88 12.10
CA VAL A 158 -0.05 -1.13 12.09
C VAL A 158 0.11 -0.36 10.77
N HIS A 159 -0.22 -0.97 9.61
CA HIS A 159 -0.24 -0.26 8.32
C HIS A 159 -1.15 0.96 8.37
N GLN A 160 -2.36 0.82 8.92
CA GLN A 160 -3.30 1.93 9.04
C GLN A 160 -2.77 3.03 9.96
N ILE A 161 -2.25 2.69 11.15
CA ILE A 161 -1.66 3.67 12.07
C ILE A 161 -0.51 4.42 11.39
N PHE A 162 0.37 3.71 10.70
CA PHE A 162 1.49 4.30 9.99
C PHE A 162 1.03 5.30 8.91
N LEU A 163 0.03 4.93 8.11
CA LEU A 163 -0.49 5.80 7.07
C LEU A 163 -1.23 7.03 7.64
N HIS A 164 -1.91 6.89 8.78
CA HIS A 164 -2.51 8.03 9.48
C HIS A 164 -1.47 9.03 9.99
N GLY A 165 -0.30 8.59 10.35
CA GLY A 165 0.74 9.47 10.88
C GLY A 165 1.22 10.57 9.92
N VAL A 166 0.82 10.51 8.65
CA VAL A 166 1.16 11.52 7.63
C VAL A 166 0.25 12.73 7.69
N VAL A 167 -0.95 12.59 8.25
CA VAL A 167 -2.04 13.59 8.31
C VAL A 167 -1.96 14.44 9.57
#